data_7520fb499686a33988562d4a769f0143
#
_entry.id   7520fb499686a33988562d4a769f0143
#
_cell.length_a   1.000
_cell.length_b   1.000
_cell.length_c   1.000
_cell.angle_alpha   90.00
_cell.angle_beta   90.00
_cell.angle_gamma   90.00
#
_symmetry.space_group_name_H-M   'P 1'
#
loop_
_entity.id
_entity.type
_entity.pdbx_description
1 polymer ?
#
loop_
_entity_poly.entity_id
_entity_poly.type
_entity_poly.pdbx_seq_one_letter_code
_entity_poly.pdbx_strand_id
1 'polypeptide(L)'
;MSNRIVIIGAGSTNFGLGIVGDFYKSKILEGSTLVLHDINAETLENTKNIALSYKEKLGVNFTIEATTSRPDALKGADFCLISIEVGRRFDLWDQDWKTPLQYGIKQVYGENGGPGGLFHAMRQIPPIIQICEDIEKICPDAFVFSYSNPMQRICHALTTRFPNLKITGLCHEIKSMDRQLPSLMETDI
;
A
#
# COMPACT_ATOMS: atom_id res chain seq x y z
N MET A 1 -19.10 14.12 -4.36
CA MET A 1 -17.91 14.63 -5.08
C MET A 1 -17.23 13.43 -5.73
N SER A 2 -16.84 13.53 -6.99
CA SER A 2 -16.11 12.46 -7.66
C SER A 2 -14.63 12.63 -7.37
N ASN A 3 -14.01 11.70 -6.65
CA ASN A 3 -12.57 11.70 -6.36
C ASN A 3 -11.84 10.79 -7.35
N ARG A 4 -10.58 11.13 -7.64
CA ARG A 4 -9.66 10.28 -8.40
C ARG A 4 -8.66 9.63 -7.44
N ILE A 5 -8.77 8.32 -7.27
CA ILE A 5 -8.03 7.54 -6.28
C ILE A 5 -7.10 6.59 -7.01
N VAL A 6 -5.80 6.75 -6.82
CA VAL A 6 -4.76 5.94 -7.48
C VAL A 6 -4.24 4.88 -6.53
N ILE A 7 -4.28 3.63 -6.95
CA ILE A 7 -3.74 2.48 -6.20
C ILE A 7 -2.45 2.04 -6.90
N ILE A 8 -1.32 2.30 -6.26
CA ILE A 8 0.02 1.96 -6.76
C ILE A 8 0.46 0.64 -6.15
N GLY A 9 0.70 -0.38 -6.98
CA GLY A 9 0.89 -1.76 -6.58
C GLY A 9 -0.43 -2.56 -6.61
N ALA A 10 -1.34 -2.18 -7.51
CA ALA A 10 -2.67 -2.77 -7.62
C ALA A 10 -2.66 -4.25 -8.04
N GLY A 11 -1.60 -4.74 -8.68
CA GLY A 11 -1.41 -6.16 -9.02
C GLY A 11 -1.07 -7.06 -7.83
N SER A 12 -0.93 -6.51 -6.61
CA SER A 12 -0.69 -7.28 -5.40
C SER A 12 -1.84 -8.23 -5.10
N THR A 13 -1.55 -9.53 -4.99
CA THR A 13 -2.55 -10.57 -4.68
C THR A 13 -3.18 -10.40 -3.29
N ASN A 14 -2.46 -9.78 -2.36
CA ASN A 14 -2.92 -9.63 -0.98
C ASN A 14 -3.68 -8.31 -0.73
N PHE A 15 -3.26 -7.22 -1.37
CA PHE A 15 -3.80 -5.89 -1.07
C PHE A 15 -4.62 -5.29 -2.22
N GLY A 16 -4.25 -5.51 -3.49
CA GLY A 16 -4.90 -4.85 -4.62
C GLY A 16 -6.42 -5.07 -4.68
N LEU A 17 -6.86 -6.32 -4.69
CA LEU A 17 -8.30 -6.66 -4.72
C LEU A 17 -9.00 -6.37 -3.39
N GLY A 18 -8.32 -6.53 -2.26
CA GLY A 18 -8.88 -6.20 -0.95
C GLY A 18 -9.24 -4.72 -0.85
N ILE A 19 -8.33 -3.83 -1.27
CA ILE A 19 -8.56 -2.38 -1.28
C ILE A 19 -9.73 -2.01 -2.20
N VAL A 20 -9.80 -2.58 -3.41
CA VAL A 20 -10.93 -2.34 -4.33
C VAL A 20 -12.25 -2.79 -3.70
N GLY A 21 -12.27 -3.95 -3.04
CA GLY A 21 -13.44 -4.45 -2.34
C GLY A 21 -13.90 -3.54 -1.19
N ASP A 22 -12.98 -2.90 -0.49
CA ASP A 22 -13.32 -1.95 0.57
C ASP A 22 -13.87 -0.63 0.00
N PHE A 23 -13.36 -0.16 -1.13
CA PHE A 23 -13.96 0.99 -1.83
C PHE A 23 -15.41 0.69 -2.25
N TYR A 24 -15.70 -0.50 -2.76
CA TYR A 24 -17.05 -0.88 -3.19
C TYR A 24 -18.08 -0.93 -2.05
N LYS A 25 -17.64 -1.09 -0.81
CA LYS A 25 -18.51 -1.01 0.38
C LYS A 25 -18.83 0.43 0.78
N SER A 26 -18.06 1.41 0.29
CA SER A 26 -18.17 2.81 0.70
C SER A 26 -19.19 3.56 -0.14
N LYS A 27 -20.33 3.91 0.45
CA LYS A 27 -21.34 4.76 -0.20
C LYS A 27 -20.87 6.21 -0.39
N ILE A 28 -19.93 6.67 0.47
CA ILE A 28 -19.40 8.05 0.41
C ILE A 28 -18.52 8.24 -0.82
N LEU A 29 -17.84 7.18 -1.24
CA LEU A 29 -16.91 7.22 -2.36
C LEU A 29 -17.53 6.82 -3.70
N GLU A 30 -18.81 6.47 -3.74
CA GLU A 30 -19.52 6.21 -4.99
C GLU A 30 -19.43 7.39 -5.96
N GLY A 31 -19.29 7.08 -7.24
CA GLY A 31 -19.04 8.06 -8.31
C GLY A 31 -17.57 8.43 -8.50
N SER A 32 -16.67 7.87 -7.68
CA SER A 32 -15.23 8.10 -7.82
C SER A 32 -14.59 7.23 -8.91
N THR A 33 -13.41 7.66 -9.38
CA THR A 33 -12.57 6.90 -10.30
C THR A 33 -11.45 6.22 -9.51
N LEU A 34 -11.37 4.89 -9.61
CA LEU A 34 -10.26 4.09 -9.10
C LEU A 34 -9.29 3.83 -10.26
N VAL A 35 -8.06 4.33 -10.12
CA VAL A 35 -6.98 4.12 -11.09
C VAL A 35 -6.04 3.05 -10.55
N LEU A 36 -6.04 1.91 -11.18
CA LEU A 36 -5.16 0.80 -10.86
C LEU A 36 -3.83 0.99 -11.58
N HIS A 37 -2.74 1.05 -10.83
CA HIS A 37 -1.39 1.12 -11.39
C HIS A 37 -0.52 0.00 -10.85
N ASP A 38 0.15 -0.71 -11.76
CA ASP A 38 1.20 -1.68 -11.44
C ASP A 38 2.23 -1.72 -12.57
N ILE A 39 3.45 -2.09 -12.26
CA ILE A 39 4.53 -2.28 -13.26
C ILE A 39 4.34 -3.57 -14.05
N ASN A 40 3.62 -4.55 -13.50
CA ASN A 40 3.32 -5.81 -14.15
C ASN A 40 1.96 -5.73 -14.85
N ALA A 41 2.00 -5.70 -16.20
CA ALA A 41 0.81 -5.56 -17.03
C ALA A 41 -0.16 -6.74 -16.90
N GLU A 42 0.34 -7.97 -16.73
CA GLU A 42 -0.49 -9.18 -16.64
C GLU A 42 -1.30 -9.18 -15.33
N THR A 43 -0.63 -8.97 -14.19
CA THR A 43 -1.30 -8.91 -12.89
C THR A 43 -2.26 -7.73 -12.81
N LEU A 44 -1.90 -6.59 -13.41
CA LEU A 44 -2.76 -5.42 -13.49
C LEU A 44 -4.04 -5.69 -14.27
N GLU A 45 -3.95 -6.31 -15.44
CA GLU A 45 -5.13 -6.64 -16.25
C GLU A 45 -6.04 -7.65 -15.55
N ASN A 46 -5.46 -8.66 -14.90
CA ASN A 46 -6.21 -9.61 -14.08
C ASN A 46 -6.97 -8.90 -12.93
N THR A 47 -6.31 -8.00 -12.21
CA THR A 47 -6.94 -7.21 -11.14
C THR A 47 -8.08 -6.34 -11.67
N LYS A 48 -7.87 -5.66 -12.80
CA LYS A 48 -8.89 -4.85 -13.46
C LYS A 48 -10.12 -5.67 -13.84
N ASN A 49 -9.92 -6.83 -14.47
CA ASN A 49 -11.02 -7.71 -14.91
C ASN A 49 -11.84 -8.20 -13.70
N ILE A 50 -11.17 -8.59 -12.62
CA ILE A 50 -11.85 -8.98 -11.38
C ILE A 50 -12.61 -7.79 -10.79
N ALA A 51 -12.00 -6.60 -10.72
CA ALA A 51 -12.64 -5.39 -10.21
C ALA A 51 -13.91 -5.04 -11.01
N LEU A 52 -13.85 -5.10 -12.35
CA LEU A 52 -15.01 -4.86 -13.22
C LEU A 52 -16.12 -5.88 -12.98
N SER A 53 -15.79 -7.17 -12.89
CA SER A 53 -16.76 -8.23 -12.63
C SER A 53 -17.47 -8.04 -11.28
N TYR A 54 -16.73 -7.68 -10.22
CA TYR A 54 -17.33 -7.41 -8.91
C TYR A 54 -18.17 -6.14 -8.92
N LYS A 55 -17.73 -5.09 -9.61
CA LYS A 55 -18.51 -3.86 -9.80
C LYS A 55 -19.88 -4.16 -10.37
N GLU A 56 -19.95 -4.97 -11.44
CA GLU A 56 -21.22 -5.38 -12.07
C GLU A 56 -22.11 -6.17 -11.11
N LYS A 57 -21.53 -7.18 -10.43
CA LYS A 57 -22.27 -8.03 -9.48
C LYS A 57 -22.86 -7.25 -8.31
N LEU A 58 -22.14 -6.23 -7.82
CA LEU A 58 -22.55 -5.43 -6.67
C LEU A 58 -23.42 -4.24 -7.07
N GLY A 59 -23.48 -3.88 -8.37
CA GLY A 59 -24.24 -2.73 -8.87
C GLY A 59 -23.72 -1.39 -8.37
N VAL A 60 -22.41 -1.30 -8.02
CA VAL A 60 -21.81 -0.10 -7.47
C VAL A 60 -21.34 0.87 -8.55
N ASN A 61 -21.37 2.17 -8.26
CA ASN A 61 -21.02 3.21 -9.22
C ASN A 61 -19.58 3.70 -9.01
N PHE A 62 -18.62 3.04 -9.66
CA PHE A 62 -17.22 3.47 -9.74
C PHE A 62 -16.72 3.41 -11.17
N THR A 63 -15.84 4.33 -11.56
CA THR A 63 -15.07 4.20 -12.80
C THR A 63 -13.77 3.46 -12.51
N ILE A 64 -13.41 2.47 -13.32
CA ILE A 64 -12.17 1.71 -13.16
C ILE A 64 -11.27 1.98 -14.35
N GLU A 65 -10.10 2.54 -14.08
CA GLU A 65 -9.02 2.73 -15.04
C GLU A 65 -7.82 1.86 -14.65
N ALA A 66 -6.99 1.48 -15.61
CA ALA A 66 -5.75 0.75 -15.34
C ALA A 66 -4.65 1.19 -16.29
N THR A 67 -3.45 1.38 -15.78
CA THR A 67 -2.27 1.77 -16.58
C THR A 67 -0.98 1.34 -15.91
N THR A 68 0.01 0.95 -16.72
CA THR A 68 1.38 0.70 -16.27
C THR A 68 2.22 1.99 -16.27
N SER A 69 1.70 3.08 -16.81
CA SER A 69 2.34 4.40 -16.79
C SER A 69 1.99 5.15 -15.50
N ARG A 70 2.93 5.24 -14.58
CA ARG A 70 2.73 5.97 -13.32
C ARG A 70 2.41 7.44 -13.53
N PRO A 71 3.09 8.17 -14.43
CA PRO A 71 2.71 9.57 -14.71
C PRO A 71 1.26 9.73 -15.18
N ASP A 72 0.75 8.78 -16.01
CA ASP A 72 -0.64 8.85 -16.47
C ASP A 72 -1.62 8.51 -15.35
N ALA A 73 -1.29 7.55 -14.48
CA ALA A 73 -2.11 7.23 -13.32
C ALA A 73 -2.29 8.43 -12.38
N LEU A 74 -1.22 9.20 -12.16
CA LEU A 74 -1.18 10.30 -11.19
C LEU A 74 -1.87 11.59 -11.66
N LYS A 75 -2.16 11.75 -12.94
CA LYS A 75 -2.83 12.95 -13.46
C LYS A 75 -4.17 13.20 -12.79
N GLY A 76 -4.29 14.31 -12.08
CA GLY A 76 -5.52 14.71 -11.39
C GLY A 76 -5.88 13.84 -10.18
N ALA A 77 -4.92 13.14 -9.59
CA ALA A 77 -5.15 12.33 -8.40
C ALA A 77 -5.45 13.19 -7.17
N ASP A 78 -6.51 12.84 -6.45
CA ASP A 78 -6.84 13.42 -5.14
C ASP A 78 -6.23 12.58 -4.01
N PHE A 79 -6.14 11.26 -4.24
CA PHE A 79 -5.62 10.30 -3.27
C PHE A 79 -4.70 9.30 -3.96
N CYS A 80 -3.56 9.01 -3.33
CA CYS A 80 -2.61 7.98 -3.76
C CYS A 80 -2.41 6.95 -2.65
N LEU A 81 -2.69 5.69 -2.94
CA LEU A 81 -2.44 4.57 -2.03
C LEU A 81 -1.23 3.80 -2.54
N ILE A 82 -0.16 3.74 -1.75
CA ILE A 82 1.06 3.01 -2.08
C ILE A 82 1.06 1.67 -1.35
N SER A 83 1.04 0.57 -2.11
CA SER A 83 1.07 -0.79 -1.59
C SER A 83 1.98 -1.64 -2.47
N ILE A 84 3.27 -1.35 -2.45
CA ILE A 84 4.27 -2.08 -3.22
C ILE A 84 5.13 -2.96 -2.32
N GLU A 85 5.67 -4.03 -2.91
CA GLU A 85 6.68 -4.89 -2.32
C GLU A 85 7.77 -5.17 -3.36
N VAL A 86 9.03 -4.97 -2.97
CA VAL A 86 10.18 -5.17 -3.85
C VAL A 86 10.70 -6.60 -3.71
N GLY A 87 10.68 -7.32 -4.83
CA GLY A 87 11.21 -8.67 -4.92
C GLY A 87 10.27 -9.74 -4.35
N ARG A 88 10.82 -10.92 -4.10
CA ARG A 88 10.06 -12.07 -3.58
C ARG A 88 9.99 -11.99 -2.05
N ARG A 89 8.91 -11.43 -1.55
CA ARG A 89 8.72 -11.08 -0.14
C ARG A 89 9.20 -12.15 0.84
N PHE A 90 8.68 -13.36 0.73
CA PHE A 90 8.95 -14.41 1.72
C PHE A 90 10.38 -14.92 1.67
N ASP A 91 10.99 -15.00 0.48
CA ASP A 91 12.39 -15.43 0.32
C ASP A 91 13.35 -14.38 0.94
N LEU A 92 13.08 -13.10 0.66
CA LEU A 92 13.88 -12.00 1.18
C LEU A 92 13.68 -11.81 2.69
N TRP A 93 12.46 -11.97 3.18
CA TRP A 93 12.16 -11.91 4.60
C TRP A 93 12.84 -13.02 5.40
N ASP A 94 12.82 -14.26 4.87
CA ASP A 94 13.55 -15.37 5.45
C ASP A 94 15.07 -15.10 5.49
N GLN A 95 15.62 -14.55 4.42
CA GLN A 95 17.01 -14.14 4.34
C GLN A 95 17.36 -13.04 5.35
N ASP A 96 16.51 -12.02 5.48
CA ASP A 96 16.67 -10.92 6.42
C ASP A 96 16.66 -11.40 7.87
N TRP A 97 15.94 -12.46 8.17
CA TRP A 97 15.90 -13.08 9.49
C TRP A 97 17.10 -13.98 9.74
N LYS A 98 17.49 -14.84 8.79
CA LYS A 98 18.57 -15.82 8.94
C LYS A 98 19.95 -15.18 8.95
N THR A 99 20.16 -14.12 8.19
CA THR A 99 21.48 -13.47 8.08
C THR A 99 21.97 -12.93 9.43
N PRO A 100 21.20 -12.17 10.21
CA PRO A 100 21.64 -11.72 11.55
C PRO A 100 21.90 -12.86 12.53
N LEU A 101 21.17 -13.98 12.42
CA LEU A 101 21.39 -15.14 13.28
C LEU A 101 22.80 -15.72 13.13
N GLN A 102 23.41 -15.66 11.94
CA GLN A 102 24.78 -16.11 11.68
C GLN A 102 25.83 -15.30 12.47
N TYR A 103 25.46 -14.09 12.88
CA TYR A 103 26.29 -13.20 13.70
C TYR A 103 25.85 -13.17 15.17
N GLY A 104 25.06 -14.15 15.60
CA GLY A 104 24.59 -14.25 16.98
C GLY A 104 23.48 -13.25 17.36
N ILE A 105 22.94 -12.50 16.39
CA ILE A 105 21.86 -11.51 16.63
C ILE A 105 20.53 -12.23 16.54
N LYS A 106 19.92 -12.48 17.69
CA LYS A 106 18.55 -13.04 17.77
C LYS A 106 17.54 -11.92 17.63
N GLN A 107 16.72 -12.00 16.61
CA GLN A 107 15.60 -11.08 16.37
C GLN A 107 14.32 -11.86 16.11
N VAL A 108 13.17 -11.22 16.31
CA VAL A 108 11.88 -11.80 15.93
C VAL A 108 11.78 -11.91 14.40
N TYR A 109 11.05 -12.89 13.94
CA TYR A 109 10.72 -13.02 12.52
C TYR A 109 9.69 -11.93 12.16
N GLY A 110 10.20 -10.79 11.70
CA GLY A 110 9.37 -9.60 11.45
C GLY A 110 10.05 -8.63 10.48
N GLU A 111 9.26 -7.83 9.82
CA GLU A 111 9.67 -6.96 8.71
C GLU A 111 9.97 -5.50 9.12
N ASN A 112 9.73 -5.14 10.39
CA ASN A 112 9.86 -3.74 10.84
C ASN A 112 11.07 -3.50 11.75
N GLY A 113 11.42 -4.45 12.59
CA GLY A 113 12.44 -4.30 13.63
C GLY A 113 13.81 -4.90 13.27
N GLY A 114 14.83 -4.56 14.06
CA GLY A 114 16.15 -5.13 13.99
C GLY A 114 16.91 -4.91 12.68
N PRO A 115 18.02 -5.67 12.47
CA PRO A 115 18.78 -5.66 11.21
C PRO A 115 17.94 -6.08 10.00
N GLY A 116 17.05 -7.06 10.16
CA GLY A 116 16.16 -7.51 9.08
C GLY A 116 15.24 -6.40 8.60
N GLY A 117 14.63 -5.65 9.52
CA GLY A 117 13.81 -4.48 9.16
C GLY A 117 14.63 -3.38 8.49
N LEU A 118 15.93 -3.24 8.81
CA LEU A 118 16.81 -2.33 8.09
C LEU A 118 17.03 -2.78 6.64
N PHE A 119 17.35 -4.06 6.41
CA PHE A 119 17.55 -4.59 5.05
C PHE A 119 16.27 -4.46 4.22
N HIS A 120 15.13 -4.75 4.81
CA HIS A 120 13.83 -4.54 4.16
C HIS A 120 13.62 -3.06 3.79
N ALA A 121 13.86 -2.13 4.72
CA ALA A 121 13.77 -0.70 4.47
C ALA A 121 14.69 -0.23 3.33
N MET A 122 15.92 -0.73 3.27
CA MET A 122 16.87 -0.39 2.21
C MET A 122 16.39 -0.83 0.81
N ARG A 123 15.56 -1.86 0.73
CA ARG A 123 14.94 -2.30 -0.53
C ARG A 123 13.68 -1.51 -0.88
N GLN A 124 12.84 -1.21 0.11
CA GLN A 124 11.53 -0.62 -0.11
C GLN A 124 11.56 0.91 -0.30
N ILE A 125 12.38 1.61 0.49
CA ILE A 125 12.40 3.07 0.51
C ILE A 125 12.79 3.69 -0.85
N PRO A 126 13.83 3.25 -1.57
CA PRO A 126 14.23 3.90 -2.82
C PRO A 126 13.12 3.97 -3.89
N PRO A 127 12.42 2.88 -4.25
CA PRO A 127 11.34 2.97 -5.23
C PRO A 127 10.14 3.78 -4.72
N ILE A 128 9.86 3.78 -3.41
CA ILE A 128 8.79 4.59 -2.84
C ILE A 128 9.13 6.09 -2.90
N ILE A 129 10.40 6.46 -2.69
CA ILE A 129 10.87 7.83 -2.91
C ILE A 129 10.61 8.26 -4.36
N GLN A 130 10.95 7.43 -5.35
CA GLN A 130 10.68 7.72 -6.76
C GLN A 130 9.18 7.90 -7.06
N ILE A 131 8.32 7.14 -6.39
CA ILE A 131 6.87 7.32 -6.49
C ILE A 131 6.46 8.68 -5.93
N CYS A 132 6.98 9.07 -4.76
CA CYS A 132 6.66 10.35 -4.14
C CYS A 132 7.25 11.55 -4.91
N GLU A 133 8.40 11.39 -5.59
CA GLU A 133 8.94 12.41 -6.51
C GLU A 133 8.00 12.69 -7.69
N ASP A 134 7.36 11.63 -8.22
CA ASP A 134 6.37 11.80 -9.29
C ASP A 134 5.06 12.41 -8.74
N ILE A 135 4.62 12.02 -7.53
CA ILE A 135 3.46 12.62 -6.87
C ILE A 135 3.69 14.11 -6.63
N GLU A 136 4.85 14.50 -6.08
CA GLU A 136 5.20 15.90 -5.83
C GLU A 136 5.17 16.75 -7.11
N LYS A 137 5.57 16.19 -8.25
CA LYS A 137 5.57 16.88 -9.55
C LYS A 137 4.20 16.95 -10.20
N ILE A 138 3.38 15.88 -10.09
CA ILE A 138 2.17 15.71 -10.92
C ILE A 138 0.90 16.05 -10.15
N CYS A 139 0.83 15.68 -8.86
CA CYS A 139 -0.34 15.88 -8.00
C CYS A 139 0.06 16.26 -6.57
N PRO A 140 0.75 17.39 -6.35
CA PRO A 140 1.34 17.77 -5.06
C PRO A 140 0.30 17.94 -3.94
N ASP A 141 -0.94 18.20 -4.28
CA ASP A 141 -2.04 18.36 -3.31
C ASP A 141 -2.71 17.05 -2.89
N ALA A 142 -2.37 15.93 -3.55
CA ALA A 142 -2.94 14.63 -3.23
C ALA A 142 -2.58 14.17 -1.81
N PHE A 143 -3.52 13.47 -1.16
CA PHE A 143 -3.23 12.74 0.06
C PHE A 143 -2.59 11.40 -0.25
N VAL A 144 -1.48 11.09 0.41
CA VAL A 144 -0.71 9.86 0.20
C VAL A 144 -0.83 8.93 1.40
N PHE A 145 -1.33 7.73 1.15
CA PHE A 145 -1.46 6.67 2.15
C PHE A 145 -0.48 5.55 1.82
N SER A 146 0.46 5.25 2.73
CA SER A 146 1.40 4.15 2.56
C SER A 146 0.95 2.92 3.36
N TYR A 147 0.77 1.81 2.66
CA TYR A 147 0.53 0.48 3.23
C TYR A 147 1.76 -0.42 3.14
N SER A 148 2.85 0.07 2.51
CA SER A 148 4.10 -0.69 2.39
C SER A 148 4.84 -0.78 3.71
N ASN A 149 5.55 -1.89 3.91
CA ASN A 149 6.41 -2.10 5.08
C ASN A 149 7.91 -1.95 4.70
N PRO A 150 8.75 -1.61 5.68
CA PRO A 150 8.47 -1.28 7.08
C PRO A 150 7.87 0.14 7.25
N MET A 151 6.61 0.20 7.65
CA MET A 151 5.79 1.43 7.63
C MET A 151 6.46 2.61 8.31
N GLN A 152 6.93 2.44 9.55
CA GLN A 152 7.54 3.54 10.31
C GLN A 152 8.77 4.13 9.60
N ARG A 153 9.65 3.27 9.07
CA ARG A 153 10.90 3.70 8.41
C ARG A 153 10.59 4.41 7.09
N ILE A 154 9.61 3.88 6.35
CA ILE A 154 9.11 4.49 5.11
C ILE A 154 8.52 5.87 5.42
N CYS A 155 7.58 5.97 6.36
CA CYS A 155 6.97 7.24 6.72
C CYS A 155 8.00 8.26 7.19
N HIS A 156 8.97 7.86 8.02
CA HIS A 156 10.04 8.76 8.47
C HIS A 156 10.88 9.27 7.29
N ALA A 157 11.29 8.38 6.38
CA ALA A 157 12.05 8.77 5.20
C ALA A 157 11.26 9.74 4.29
N LEU A 158 9.98 9.44 4.06
CA LEU A 158 9.13 10.23 3.18
C LEU A 158 8.81 11.61 3.77
N THR A 159 8.42 11.70 5.04
CA THR A 159 8.11 12.99 5.69
C THR A 159 9.33 13.87 5.84
N THR A 160 10.53 13.28 5.98
CA THR A 160 11.79 14.02 5.99
C THR A 160 12.16 14.55 4.59
N ARG A 161 11.94 13.73 3.55
CA ARG A 161 12.33 14.08 2.16
C ARG A 161 11.31 14.98 1.48
N PHE A 162 10.02 14.82 1.81
CA PHE A 162 8.89 15.52 1.20
C PHE A 162 8.00 16.19 2.27
N PRO A 163 8.50 17.24 2.94
CA PRO A 163 7.78 17.88 4.05
C PRO A 163 6.46 18.55 3.66
N ASN A 164 6.26 18.82 2.38
CA ASN A 164 5.04 19.46 1.87
C ASN A 164 3.97 18.46 1.39
N LEU A 165 4.31 17.19 1.19
CA LEU A 165 3.33 16.18 0.82
C LEU A 165 2.52 15.73 2.04
N LYS A 166 1.22 15.52 1.84
CA LYS A 166 0.29 15.03 2.88
C LYS A 166 0.39 13.51 3.00
N ILE A 167 1.41 13.01 3.71
CA ILE A 167 1.73 11.57 3.79
C ILE A 167 1.34 11.00 5.13
N THR A 168 0.69 9.83 5.13
CA THR A 168 0.46 9.03 6.34
C THR A 168 0.65 7.54 6.05
N GLY A 169 1.11 6.79 7.04
CA GLY A 169 1.18 5.33 6.99
C GLY A 169 -0.01 4.69 7.67
N LEU A 170 -0.50 3.59 7.13
CA LEU A 170 -1.60 2.83 7.69
C LEU A 170 -1.16 1.39 7.94
N CYS A 171 -1.49 0.87 9.12
CA CYS A 171 -1.26 -0.52 9.51
C CYS A 171 -2.55 -1.15 10.01
N HIS A 172 -2.91 -2.31 9.46
CA HIS A 172 -4.10 -3.04 9.90
C HIS A 172 -3.94 -3.70 11.28
N GLU A 173 -2.72 -3.79 11.80
CA GLU A 173 -2.42 -4.33 13.13
C GLU A 173 -3.16 -3.58 14.24
N ILE A 174 -3.32 -2.26 14.10
CA ILE A 174 -4.09 -1.45 15.06
C ILE A 174 -5.54 -1.95 15.15
N LYS A 175 -6.14 -2.32 14.01
CA LYS A 175 -7.48 -2.92 13.99
C LYS A 175 -7.53 -4.35 14.51
N SER A 176 -6.43 -5.10 14.42
CA SER A 176 -6.35 -6.44 15.01
C SER A 176 -6.33 -6.39 16.54
N MET A 177 -5.77 -5.34 17.12
CA MET A 177 -5.78 -5.11 18.56
C MET A 177 -7.21 -4.97 19.11
N ASP A 178 -8.11 -4.31 18.42
CA ASP A 178 -9.52 -4.18 18.83
C ASP A 178 -10.21 -5.54 19.02
N ARG A 179 -9.75 -6.57 18.29
CA ARG A 179 -10.28 -7.94 18.37
C ARG A 179 -9.53 -8.82 19.37
N GLN A 180 -8.23 -8.57 19.56
CA GLN A 180 -7.36 -9.42 20.38
C GLN A 180 -7.29 -8.95 21.83
N LEU A 181 -7.30 -7.62 22.07
CA LEU A 181 -7.22 -7.08 23.42
C LEU A 181 -8.33 -7.54 24.36
N PRO A 182 -9.62 -7.53 23.96
CA PRO A 182 -10.69 -8.02 24.83
C PRO A 182 -10.44 -9.45 25.30
N SER A 183 -10.03 -10.33 24.36
CA SER A 183 -9.74 -11.73 24.67
C SER A 183 -8.51 -11.92 25.58
N LEU A 184 -7.48 -11.06 25.41
CA LEU A 184 -6.25 -11.12 26.20
C LEU A 184 -6.41 -10.52 27.60
N MET A 185 -7.28 -9.53 27.73
CA MET A 185 -7.54 -8.82 28.98
C MET A 185 -8.72 -9.38 29.77
N GLU A 186 -9.41 -10.40 29.24
CA GLU A 186 -10.63 -10.98 29.83
C GLU A 186 -11.68 -9.91 30.16
N THR A 187 -11.79 -8.87 29.32
CA THR A 187 -12.71 -7.75 29.50
C THR A 187 -13.53 -7.54 28.23
N ASP A 188 -14.81 -7.22 28.42
CA ASP A 188 -15.68 -6.70 27.35
C ASP A 188 -15.40 -5.20 27.20
N ILE A 189 -14.64 -4.82 26.17
CA ILE A 189 -14.39 -3.43 25.81
C ILE A 189 -15.32 -3.04 24.65
#